data_29f6d1eb75cf55e62c7ace1a5eca73e8
#
_entry.id   29f6d1eb75cf55e62c7ace1a5eca73e8
#
_cell.length_a   1.000
_cell.length_b   1.000
_cell.length_c   1.000
_cell.angle_alpha   90.00
_cell.angle_beta   90.00
_cell.angle_gamma   90.00
#
_symmetry.space_group_name_H-M   'P 1'
#
loop_
_entity.id
_entity.type
_entity.pdbx_description
1 polymer ?
#
loop_
_entity_poly.entity_id
_entity_poly.type
_entity_poly.pdbx_seq_one_letter_code
_entity_poly.pdbx_strand_id
1 'polypeptide(L)'
;DMERINKATGAQYVTDIEDLTADKLGSAGHVYVDKIFDHKLTFIEECENPKASSIVLRGSTRYVTEQISRALDDALGVVAATIEDGKVLIGGGACEIDLVKGLRAYGESVSGREQLAILAYANAVEVIPRTLIENAGLDTINLIAELKAAHEDSSKIGINVFTGKLVDMEEAGVIEPLRIKTQAIKAASEAAEMILRIDDMIAARNALNSSGPDESGNDASGMPPMGGMPGGMGGMPPMM
;
A
#
# COMPACT_ATOMS: atom_id res chain seq x y z
N ASP A 1 -17.49 19.27 7.53
CA ASP A 1 -16.88 20.58 7.75
C ASP A 1 -17.32 21.23 9.07
N MET A 2 -18.62 21.23 9.42
CA MET A 2 -19.12 21.82 10.69
C MET A 2 -18.44 21.27 11.94
N GLU A 3 -18.25 19.93 12.03
CA GLU A 3 -17.58 19.32 13.17
C GLU A 3 -16.11 19.74 13.30
N ARG A 4 -15.42 19.92 12.18
CA ARG A 4 -14.03 20.40 12.17
C ARG A 4 -13.92 21.84 12.67
N ILE A 5 -14.84 22.71 12.22
CA ILE A 5 -14.90 24.09 12.69
C ILE A 5 -15.19 24.12 14.19
N ASN A 6 -16.12 23.29 14.66
CA ASN A 6 -16.41 23.14 16.08
C ASN A 6 -15.16 22.77 16.89
N LYS A 7 -14.43 21.73 16.44
CA LYS A 7 -13.20 21.29 17.10
C LYS A 7 -12.06 22.32 17.03
N ALA A 8 -12.01 23.14 15.98
CA ALA A 8 -10.97 24.16 15.82
C ALA A 8 -11.24 25.40 16.67
N THR A 9 -12.50 25.88 16.71
CA THR A 9 -12.87 27.14 17.36
C THR A 9 -13.44 26.98 18.77
N GLY A 10 -13.82 25.73 19.14
CA GLY A 10 -14.55 25.46 20.38
C GLY A 10 -16.03 25.83 20.33
N ALA A 11 -16.55 26.28 19.16
CA ALA A 11 -17.96 26.59 18.99
C ALA A 11 -18.82 25.32 19.03
N GLN A 12 -20.09 25.46 19.33
CA GLN A 12 -21.07 24.39 19.21
C GLN A 12 -22.04 24.74 18.07
N TYR A 13 -22.21 23.80 17.13
CA TYR A 13 -23.20 24.00 16.07
C TYR A 13 -24.62 23.83 16.62
N VAL A 14 -25.51 24.66 16.17
CA VAL A 14 -26.95 24.61 16.49
C VAL A 14 -27.73 24.49 15.19
N THR A 15 -28.86 23.79 15.23
CA THR A 15 -29.73 23.59 14.10
C THR A 15 -30.82 24.64 14.04
N ASP A 16 -31.12 25.25 15.18
CA ASP A 16 -32.16 26.29 15.27
C ASP A 16 -31.49 27.60 15.73
N ILE A 17 -31.96 28.73 15.16
CA ILE A 17 -31.43 30.06 15.50
C ILE A 17 -31.84 30.46 16.93
N GLU A 18 -32.98 29.98 17.43
CA GLU A 18 -33.45 30.24 18.79
C GLU A 18 -32.55 29.61 19.86
N ASP A 19 -31.81 28.54 19.49
CA ASP A 19 -30.84 27.85 20.37
C ASP A 19 -29.47 28.52 20.42
N LEU A 20 -29.23 29.59 19.66
CA LEU A 20 -27.97 30.29 19.60
C LEU A 20 -27.75 31.16 20.84
N THR A 21 -26.99 30.69 21.78
CA THR A 21 -26.60 31.34 23.03
C THR A 21 -25.12 31.69 23.07
N ALA A 22 -24.72 32.63 23.90
CA ALA A 22 -23.34 33.10 23.96
C ALA A 22 -22.34 32.03 24.38
N ASP A 23 -22.76 31.06 25.14
CA ASP A 23 -21.94 29.90 25.57
C ASP A 23 -21.62 28.92 24.46
N LYS A 24 -22.32 28.99 23.33
CA LYS A 24 -22.08 28.15 22.14
C LYS A 24 -21.15 28.79 21.11
N LEU A 25 -20.73 30.03 21.35
CA LEU A 25 -19.81 30.73 20.47
C LEU A 25 -18.39 30.20 20.67
N GLY A 26 -17.63 30.09 19.58
CA GLY A 26 -16.21 29.83 19.60
C GLY A 26 -15.37 31.09 19.50
N SER A 27 -14.07 30.93 19.56
CA SER A 27 -13.09 32.00 19.37
C SER A 27 -12.16 31.71 18.20
N ALA A 28 -11.83 32.77 17.45
CA ALA A 28 -10.81 32.76 16.42
C ALA A 28 -10.15 34.11 16.35
N GLY A 29 -8.84 34.18 16.20
CA GLY A 29 -8.11 35.43 16.09
C GLY A 29 -8.32 36.13 14.77
N HIS A 30 -8.34 35.35 13.67
CA HIS A 30 -8.50 35.88 12.34
C HIS A 30 -9.40 35.01 11.48
N VAL A 31 -10.37 35.62 10.81
CA VAL A 31 -11.26 34.95 9.84
C VAL A 31 -11.30 35.75 8.56
N TYR A 32 -10.92 35.13 7.45
CA TYR A 32 -10.93 35.79 6.15
C TYR A 32 -11.29 34.82 5.03
N VAL A 33 -11.64 35.35 3.89
CA VAL A 33 -11.97 34.60 2.67
C VAL A 33 -10.90 34.91 1.62
N ASP A 34 -10.24 33.88 1.13
CA ASP A 34 -9.31 33.99 0.01
C ASP A 34 -9.74 33.11 -1.17
N LYS A 35 -9.41 33.58 -2.37
CA LYS A 35 -9.69 32.85 -3.59
C LYS A 35 -8.43 32.10 -4.05
N ILE A 36 -8.49 30.78 -3.91
CA ILE A 36 -7.45 29.90 -4.44
C ILE A 36 -7.95 29.28 -5.75
N PHE A 37 -7.39 29.72 -6.89
CA PHE A 37 -7.89 29.43 -8.24
C PHE A 37 -9.36 29.82 -8.38
N ASP A 38 -10.25 28.86 -8.66
CA ASP A 38 -11.69 29.08 -8.85
C ASP A 38 -12.51 28.83 -7.56
N HIS A 39 -11.86 28.43 -6.47
CA HIS A 39 -12.53 28.12 -5.21
C HIS A 39 -12.34 29.25 -4.19
N LYS A 40 -13.44 29.69 -3.59
CA LYS A 40 -13.39 30.56 -2.43
C LYS A 40 -13.30 29.72 -1.17
N LEU A 41 -12.22 29.91 -0.42
CA LEU A 41 -11.98 29.22 0.85
C LEU A 41 -12.07 30.23 1.99
N THR A 42 -12.74 29.83 3.08
CA THR A 42 -12.75 30.60 4.33
C THR A 42 -11.67 30.04 5.23
N PHE A 43 -10.76 30.92 5.65
CA PHE A 43 -9.67 30.60 6.59
C PHE A 43 -10.07 31.07 7.98
N ILE A 44 -9.84 30.21 8.97
CA ILE A 44 -10.07 30.46 10.38
C ILE A 44 -8.75 30.15 11.07
N GLU A 45 -8.09 31.18 11.57
CA GLU A 45 -6.72 31.09 12.09
C GLU A 45 -6.64 31.66 13.51
N GLU A 46 -5.51 31.39 14.18
CA GLU A 46 -5.22 31.87 15.54
C GLU A 46 -6.30 31.47 16.55
N CYS A 47 -6.80 30.25 16.48
CA CYS A 47 -7.69 29.71 17.50
C CYS A 47 -6.91 29.41 18.78
N GLU A 48 -7.44 29.74 19.95
CA GLU A 48 -6.73 29.60 21.25
C GLU A 48 -6.36 28.15 21.58
N ASN A 49 -7.20 27.18 21.25
CA ASN A 49 -6.96 25.76 21.56
C ASN A 49 -7.49 24.85 20.43
N PRO A 50 -6.85 24.87 19.26
CA PRO A 50 -7.35 24.14 18.12
C PRO A 50 -7.18 22.61 18.31
N LYS A 51 -8.29 21.90 18.33
CA LYS A 51 -8.32 20.42 18.37
C LYS A 51 -8.40 19.80 16.97
N ALA A 52 -8.47 20.62 15.93
CA ALA A 52 -8.47 20.21 14.53
C ALA A 52 -7.72 21.23 13.70
N SER A 53 -6.99 20.76 12.71
CA SER A 53 -6.32 21.57 11.70
C SER A 53 -6.64 21.01 10.30
N SER A 54 -6.49 21.87 9.29
CA SER A 54 -6.69 21.48 7.89
C SER A 54 -5.40 21.69 7.13
N ILE A 55 -5.04 20.71 6.31
CA ILE A 55 -3.88 20.78 5.43
C ILE A 55 -4.39 20.92 3.99
N VAL A 56 -4.02 22.01 3.33
CA VAL A 56 -4.37 22.25 1.92
C VAL A 56 -3.25 21.76 1.03
N LEU A 57 -3.54 20.74 0.23
CA LEU A 57 -2.59 20.16 -0.72
C LEU A 57 -2.76 20.82 -2.09
N ARG A 58 -1.67 21.26 -2.67
CA ARG A 58 -1.63 21.89 -3.99
C ARG A 58 -0.64 21.16 -4.89
N GLY A 59 -1.02 20.93 -6.13
CA GLY A 59 -0.17 20.24 -7.11
C GLY A 59 -0.50 20.67 -8.53
N SER A 60 0.41 20.39 -9.47
CA SER A 60 0.25 20.73 -10.88
C SER A 60 -0.85 19.96 -11.58
N THR A 61 -1.15 18.76 -11.11
CA THR A 61 -2.19 17.88 -11.63
C THR A 61 -2.96 17.21 -10.49
N ARG A 62 -4.18 16.75 -10.77
CA ARG A 62 -4.98 15.98 -9.83
C ARG A 62 -4.26 14.70 -9.36
N TYR A 63 -3.56 14.03 -10.28
CA TYR A 63 -2.78 12.83 -9.97
C TYR A 63 -1.70 13.09 -8.90
N VAL A 64 -0.93 14.18 -9.06
CA VAL A 64 0.09 14.60 -8.09
C VAL A 64 -0.54 14.90 -6.72
N THR A 65 -1.66 15.60 -6.70
CA THR A 65 -2.35 15.95 -5.45
C THR A 65 -2.87 14.70 -4.73
N GLU A 66 -3.43 13.74 -5.46
CA GLU A 66 -3.89 12.47 -4.90
C GLU A 66 -2.73 11.60 -4.38
N GLN A 67 -1.56 11.64 -5.03
CA GLN A 67 -0.36 10.96 -4.56
C GLN A 67 0.16 11.57 -3.24
N ILE A 68 0.23 12.91 -3.18
CA ILE A 68 0.64 13.62 -1.97
C ILE A 68 -0.34 13.33 -0.83
N SER A 69 -1.65 13.31 -1.10
CA SER A 69 -2.66 13.00 -0.09
C SER A 69 -2.46 11.62 0.51
N ARG A 70 -2.26 10.59 -0.32
CA ARG A 70 -1.99 9.23 0.16
C ARG A 70 -0.71 9.14 0.97
N ALA A 71 0.37 9.76 0.49
CA ALA A 71 1.64 9.77 1.22
C ALA A 71 1.52 10.48 2.57
N LEU A 72 0.72 11.55 2.65
CA LEU A 72 0.47 12.26 3.90
C LEU A 72 -0.39 11.44 4.87
N ASP A 73 -1.44 10.79 4.36
CA ASP A 73 -2.29 9.92 5.17
C ASP A 73 -1.48 8.76 5.77
N ASP A 74 -0.61 8.14 4.97
CA ASP A 74 0.30 7.09 5.42
C ASP A 74 1.28 7.60 6.49
N ALA A 75 1.91 8.76 6.25
CA ALA A 75 2.84 9.37 7.19
C ALA A 75 2.17 9.72 8.52
N LEU A 76 0.97 10.32 8.48
CA LEU A 76 0.20 10.65 9.69
C LEU A 76 -0.23 9.38 10.44
N GLY A 77 -0.63 8.32 9.71
CA GLY A 77 -0.97 7.02 10.28
C GLY A 77 0.20 6.38 11.02
N VAL A 78 1.40 6.42 10.44
CA VAL A 78 2.64 5.91 11.06
C VAL A 78 2.98 6.67 12.34
N VAL A 79 2.92 8.01 12.30
CA VAL A 79 3.19 8.86 13.47
C VAL A 79 2.16 8.60 14.58
N ALA A 80 0.88 8.54 14.24
CA ALA A 80 -0.18 8.24 15.20
C ALA A 80 0.01 6.88 15.87
N ALA A 81 0.27 5.82 15.09
CA ALA A 81 0.54 4.48 15.61
C ALA A 81 1.77 4.45 16.52
N THR A 82 2.83 5.20 16.16
CA THR A 82 4.04 5.28 16.98
C THR A 82 3.77 5.96 18.34
N ILE A 83 2.99 7.04 18.34
CA ILE A 83 2.65 7.77 19.57
C ILE A 83 1.75 6.92 20.47
N GLU A 84 0.76 6.25 19.88
CA GLU A 84 -0.17 5.38 20.63
C GLU A 84 0.51 4.18 21.28
N ASP A 85 1.38 3.49 20.53
CA ASP A 85 2.00 2.24 20.98
C ASP A 85 3.30 2.47 21.76
N GLY A 86 3.98 3.60 21.52
CA GLY A 86 5.26 3.93 22.14
C GLY A 86 6.38 2.93 21.83
N LYS A 87 6.27 2.17 20.73
CA LYS A 87 7.22 1.12 20.34
C LYS A 87 7.58 1.23 18.87
N VAL A 88 8.87 1.24 18.62
CA VAL A 88 9.44 1.29 17.26
C VAL A 88 10.41 0.13 17.05
N LEU A 89 10.60 -0.23 15.79
CA LEU A 89 11.58 -1.18 15.29
C LEU A 89 12.51 -0.47 14.31
N ILE A 90 13.65 -1.07 14.08
CA ILE A 90 14.62 -0.60 13.11
C ILE A 90 14.23 -1.14 11.72
N GLY A 91 14.18 -0.25 10.74
CA GLY A 91 13.82 -0.57 9.36
C GLY A 91 15.00 -1.03 8.52
N GLY A 92 14.89 -0.86 7.19
CA GLY A 92 15.97 -1.23 6.26
C GLY A 92 16.27 -2.71 6.18
N GLY A 93 15.32 -3.59 6.53
CA GLY A 93 15.49 -5.04 6.57
C GLY A 93 16.19 -5.57 7.81
N ALA A 94 16.59 -4.72 8.75
CA ALA A 94 17.30 -5.14 9.97
C ALA A 94 16.42 -6.03 10.86
N CYS A 95 15.19 -5.61 11.14
CA CYS A 95 14.24 -6.36 11.95
C CYS A 95 13.96 -7.76 11.36
N GLU A 96 13.81 -7.86 10.05
CA GLU A 96 13.53 -9.11 9.37
C GLU A 96 14.71 -10.09 9.46
N ILE A 97 15.94 -9.62 9.32
CA ILE A 97 17.14 -10.48 9.45
C ILE A 97 17.31 -10.95 10.89
N ASP A 98 17.07 -10.10 11.87
CA ASP A 98 17.11 -10.50 13.28
C ASP A 98 16.04 -11.57 13.58
N LEU A 99 14.83 -11.40 13.05
CA LEU A 99 13.77 -12.39 13.15
C LEU A 99 14.14 -13.72 12.47
N VAL A 100 14.76 -13.67 11.26
CA VAL A 100 15.24 -14.85 10.54
C VAL A 100 16.32 -15.59 11.35
N LYS A 101 17.25 -14.87 11.98
CA LYS A 101 18.27 -15.44 12.86
C LYS A 101 17.62 -16.20 14.02
N GLY A 102 16.66 -15.57 14.70
CA GLY A 102 15.93 -16.20 15.80
C GLY A 102 15.12 -17.43 15.37
N LEU A 103 14.45 -17.38 14.22
CA LEU A 103 13.68 -18.49 13.67
C LEU A 103 14.57 -19.68 13.28
N ARG A 104 15.76 -19.43 12.72
CA ARG A 104 16.70 -20.49 12.37
C ARG A 104 17.27 -21.17 13.61
N ALA A 105 17.66 -20.39 14.61
CA ALA A 105 18.12 -20.93 15.90
C ALA A 105 17.03 -21.76 16.59
N TYR A 106 15.77 -21.29 16.54
CA TYR A 106 14.65 -22.06 17.05
C TYR A 106 14.43 -23.35 16.24
N GLY A 107 14.52 -23.28 14.91
CA GLY A 107 14.39 -24.45 14.02
C GLY A 107 15.46 -25.51 14.29
N GLU A 108 16.67 -25.14 14.70
CA GLU A 108 17.73 -26.10 15.08
C GLU A 108 17.40 -26.82 16.40
N SER A 109 16.62 -26.21 17.28
CA SER A 109 16.18 -26.83 18.56
C SER A 109 15.01 -27.82 18.39
N VAL A 110 14.33 -27.79 17.24
CA VAL A 110 13.19 -28.65 16.93
C VAL A 110 13.58 -29.71 15.91
N SER A 111 13.06 -30.91 16.01
CA SER A 111 13.34 -32.00 15.10
C SER A 111 12.13 -32.39 14.23
N GLY A 112 12.40 -33.00 13.08
CA GLY A 112 11.37 -33.59 12.23
C GLY A 112 10.74 -32.61 11.23
N ARG A 113 9.47 -32.80 10.92
CA ARG A 113 8.75 -32.01 9.90
C ARG A 113 8.54 -30.55 10.32
N GLU A 114 8.41 -30.31 11.60
CA GLU A 114 8.25 -28.98 12.15
C GLU A 114 9.47 -28.10 11.90
N GLN A 115 10.67 -28.65 12.00
CA GLN A 115 11.90 -27.96 11.66
C GLN A 115 11.89 -27.44 10.21
N LEU A 116 11.44 -28.27 9.26
CA LEU A 116 11.37 -27.87 7.86
C LEU A 116 10.39 -26.72 7.64
N ALA A 117 9.25 -26.72 8.34
CA ALA A 117 8.28 -25.64 8.28
C ALA A 117 8.83 -24.34 8.84
N ILE A 118 9.54 -24.40 9.97
CA ILE A 118 10.17 -23.21 10.59
C ILE A 118 11.23 -22.63 9.66
N LEU A 119 12.07 -23.45 9.05
CA LEU A 119 13.09 -23.00 8.10
C LEU A 119 12.46 -22.41 6.82
N ALA A 120 11.37 -22.99 6.32
CA ALA A 120 10.63 -22.44 5.19
C ALA A 120 10.02 -21.07 5.53
N TYR A 121 9.49 -20.90 6.73
CA TYR A 121 8.97 -19.64 7.22
C TYR A 121 10.08 -18.59 7.36
N ALA A 122 11.23 -18.96 7.92
CA ALA A 122 12.40 -18.08 8.00
C ALA A 122 12.85 -17.60 6.62
N ASN A 123 12.86 -18.51 5.63
CA ASN A 123 13.19 -18.14 4.25
C ASN A 123 12.14 -17.19 3.64
N ALA A 124 10.87 -17.35 3.96
CA ALA A 124 9.81 -16.44 3.51
C ALA A 124 9.97 -15.04 4.09
N VAL A 125 10.33 -14.91 5.36
CA VAL A 125 10.61 -13.60 5.98
C VAL A 125 11.86 -12.95 5.36
N GLU A 126 12.88 -13.73 5.00
CA GLU A 126 14.11 -13.24 4.34
C GLU A 126 13.83 -12.66 2.94
N VAL A 127 12.69 -12.99 2.32
CA VAL A 127 12.31 -12.41 1.02
C VAL A 127 12.15 -10.88 1.12
N ILE A 128 11.75 -10.34 2.27
CA ILE A 128 11.53 -8.89 2.44
C ILE A 128 12.82 -8.09 2.21
N PRO A 129 13.92 -8.30 2.96
CA PRO A 129 15.17 -7.61 2.71
C PRO A 129 15.78 -7.97 1.35
N ARG A 130 15.59 -9.19 0.86
CA ARG A 130 16.03 -9.61 -0.47
C ARG A 130 15.37 -8.77 -1.57
N THR A 131 14.04 -8.64 -1.54
CA THR A 131 13.30 -7.84 -2.52
C THR A 131 13.64 -6.35 -2.40
N LEU A 132 13.93 -5.86 -1.20
CA LEU A 132 14.39 -4.48 -1.02
C LEU A 132 15.68 -4.21 -1.78
N ILE A 133 16.64 -5.13 -1.73
CA ILE A 133 17.93 -5.05 -2.45
C ILE A 133 17.71 -5.19 -3.96
N GLU A 134 16.89 -6.15 -4.39
CA GLU A 134 16.56 -6.39 -5.81
C GLU A 134 15.91 -5.16 -6.45
N ASN A 135 14.95 -4.54 -5.78
CA ASN A 135 14.27 -3.34 -6.25
C ASN A 135 15.21 -2.12 -6.33
N ALA A 136 16.26 -2.10 -5.52
CA ALA A 136 17.32 -1.09 -5.60
C ALA A 136 18.34 -1.36 -6.71
N GLY A 137 18.25 -2.51 -7.41
CA GLY A 137 19.19 -2.90 -8.47
C GLY A 137 20.57 -3.30 -7.96
N LEU A 138 20.66 -3.74 -6.71
CA LEU A 138 21.92 -4.08 -6.04
C LEU A 138 22.19 -5.59 -6.08
N ASP A 139 23.43 -5.99 -5.77
CA ASP A 139 23.84 -7.41 -5.67
C ASP A 139 23.22 -8.07 -4.44
N THR A 140 22.12 -8.77 -4.66
CA THR A 140 21.33 -9.41 -3.61
C THR A 140 22.09 -10.49 -2.86
N ILE A 141 22.90 -11.29 -3.56
CA ILE A 141 23.59 -12.44 -2.96
C ILE A 141 24.63 -11.97 -1.97
N ASN A 142 25.48 -11.05 -2.40
CA ASN A 142 26.55 -10.54 -1.56
C ASN A 142 26.01 -9.71 -0.39
N LEU A 143 25.07 -8.79 -0.65
CA LEU A 143 24.54 -7.92 0.39
C LEU A 143 23.72 -8.66 1.46
N ILE A 144 22.97 -9.71 1.11
CA ILE A 144 22.28 -10.54 2.11
C ILE A 144 23.27 -11.30 2.98
N ALA A 145 24.36 -11.82 2.39
CA ALA A 145 25.38 -12.51 3.14
C ALA A 145 26.12 -11.55 4.11
N GLU A 146 26.50 -10.38 3.63
CA GLU A 146 27.12 -9.32 4.45
C GLU A 146 26.18 -8.84 5.57
N LEU A 147 24.90 -8.65 5.26
CA LEU A 147 23.90 -8.23 6.24
C LEU A 147 23.73 -9.27 7.36
N LYS A 148 23.66 -10.54 7.01
CA LYS A 148 23.62 -11.62 8.00
C LYS A 148 24.86 -11.66 8.88
N ALA A 149 26.05 -11.49 8.28
CA ALA A 149 27.29 -11.44 9.03
C ALA A 149 27.33 -10.22 9.97
N ALA A 150 26.91 -9.04 9.52
CA ALA A 150 26.84 -7.85 10.35
C ALA A 150 25.87 -7.99 11.53
N HIS A 151 24.81 -8.78 11.38
CA HIS A 151 23.85 -9.08 12.46
C HIS A 151 24.38 -10.01 13.56
N GLU A 152 25.59 -10.56 13.41
CA GLU A 152 26.26 -11.23 14.55
C GLU A 152 26.74 -10.22 15.60
N ASP A 153 27.11 -9.02 15.15
CA ASP A 153 27.65 -7.96 16.01
C ASP A 153 26.57 -6.94 16.45
N SER A 154 25.65 -6.58 15.55
CA SER A 154 24.64 -5.55 15.82
C SER A 154 23.34 -5.80 15.07
N SER A 155 22.21 -5.83 15.80
CA SER A 155 20.86 -5.95 15.23
C SER A 155 20.34 -4.66 14.59
N LYS A 156 21.11 -3.55 14.62
CA LYS A 156 20.70 -2.25 14.08
C LYS A 156 21.14 -2.03 12.62
N ILE A 157 21.95 -2.93 12.09
CA ILE A 157 22.47 -2.80 10.73
C ILE A 157 21.39 -3.18 9.71
N GLY A 158 21.16 -2.31 8.76
CA GLY A 158 20.26 -2.53 7.64
C GLY A 158 20.83 -2.00 6.34
N ILE A 159 20.05 -2.05 5.28
CA ILE A 159 20.47 -1.66 3.93
C ILE A 159 19.98 -0.26 3.60
N ASN A 160 20.91 0.62 3.28
CA ASN A 160 20.59 1.90 2.67
C ASN A 160 20.49 1.71 1.14
N VAL A 161 19.28 1.68 0.63
CA VAL A 161 18.98 1.44 -0.80
C VAL A 161 19.53 2.52 -1.72
N PHE A 162 19.75 3.74 -1.22
CA PHE A 162 20.29 4.85 -2.03
C PHE A 162 21.79 4.76 -2.20
N THR A 163 22.52 4.26 -1.22
CA THR A 163 23.98 4.15 -1.25
C THR A 163 24.47 2.74 -1.56
N GLY A 164 23.60 1.73 -1.45
CA GLY A 164 23.96 0.32 -1.62
C GLY A 164 24.87 -0.22 -0.50
N LYS A 165 24.89 0.41 0.66
CA LYS A 165 25.76 0.06 1.79
C LYS A 165 24.97 -0.35 3.01
N LEU A 166 25.59 -1.20 3.83
CA LEU A 166 25.13 -1.50 5.17
C LEU A 166 25.45 -0.32 6.10
N VAL A 167 24.45 0.15 6.82
CA VAL A 167 24.59 1.26 7.78
C VAL A 167 23.74 1.00 9.01
N ASP A 168 24.08 1.68 10.11
CA ASP A 168 23.19 1.70 11.28
C ASP A 168 21.90 2.48 10.93
N MET A 169 20.78 1.78 10.94
CA MET A 169 19.48 2.33 10.58
C MET A 169 18.89 3.22 11.67
N GLU A 170 19.28 3.03 12.91
CA GLU A 170 18.87 3.93 14.00
C GLU A 170 19.53 5.30 13.83
N GLU A 171 20.84 5.34 13.55
CA GLU A 171 21.54 6.59 13.24
C GLU A 171 21.04 7.25 11.96
N ALA A 172 20.66 6.44 10.97
CA ALA A 172 20.07 6.92 9.72
C ALA A 172 18.61 7.40 9.87
N GLY A 173 17.98 7.23 11.06
CA GLY A 173 16.60 7.63 11.33
C GLY A 173 15.55 6.76 10.64
N VAL A 174 15.90 5.54 10.19
CA VAL A 174 14.99 4.61 9.52
C VAL A 174 14.34 3.71 10.57
N ILE A 175 13.21 4.16 11.09
CA ILE A 175 12.45 3.48 12.13
C ILE A 175 11.00 3.23 11.67
N GLU A 176 10.40 2.17 12.18
CA GLU A 176 9.04 1.76 11.83
C GLU A 176 8.24 1.42 13.09
N PRO A 177 6.91 1.65 13.14
CA PRO A 177 6.09 1.22 14.26
C PRO A 177 6.04 -0.30 14.37
N LEU A 178 6.14 -0.84 15.58
CA LEU A 178 6.02 -2.27 15.84
C LEU A 178 4.71 -2.86 15.30
N ARG A 179 3.60 -2.10 15.43
CA ARG A 179 2.25 -2.51 15.00
C ARG A 179 2.22 -2.93 13.53
N ILE A 180 2.90 -2.18 12.64
CA ILE A 180 2.90 -2.44 11.20
C ILE A 180 3.54 -3.80 10.91
N LYS A 181 4.72 -4.07 11.47
CA LYS A 181 5.43 -5.35 11.26
C LYS A 181 4.65 -6.53 11.85
N THR A 182 4.14 -6.38 13.06
CA THR A 182 3.33 -7.42 13.70
C THR A 182 2.08 -7.75 12.89
N GLN A 183 1.38 -6.72 12.42
CA GLN A 183 0.18 -6.92 11.61
C GLN A 183 0.49 -7.53 10.24
N ALA A 184 1.57 -7.11 9.59
CA ALA A 184 1.99 -7.68 8.31
C ALA A 184 2.32 -9.18 8.42
N ILE A 185 3.12 -9.56 9.42
CA ILE A 185 3.49 -10.96 9.66
C ILE A 185 2.26 -11.79 10.00
N LYS A 186 1.38 -11.28 10.87
CA LYS A 186 0.15 -11.98 11.29
C LYS A 186 -0.78 -12.20 10.09
N ALA A 187 -1.09 -11.15 9.35
CA ALA A 187 -1.98 -11.24 8.19
C ALA A 187 -1.43 -12.15 7.09
N ALA A 188 -0.11 -12.08 6.81
CA ALA A 188 0.53 -12.96 5.85
C ALA A 188 0.49 -14.43 6.29
N SER A 189 0.71 -14.71 7.58
CA SER A 189 0.64 -16.07 8.13
C SER A 189 -0.77 -16.63 8.06
N GLU A 190 -1.78 -15.83 8.43
CA GLU A 190 -3.20 -16.22 8.35
C GLU A 190 -3.61 -16.50 6.89
N ALA A 191 -3.17 -15.67 5.93
CA ALA A 191 -3.44 -15.88 4.52
C ALA A 191 -2.77 -17.19 4.00
N ALA A 192 -1.52 -17.42 4.36
CA ALA A 192 -0.80 -18.64 4.00
C ALA A 192 -1.48 -19.90 4.58
N GLU A 193 -1.92 -19.83 5.84
CA GLU A 193 -2.64 -20.90 6.50
C GLU A 193 -3.97 -21.22 5.81
N MET A 194 -4.72 -20.19 5.40
CA MET A 194 -5.95 -20.37 4.63
C MET A 194 -5.68 -21.07 3.28
N ILE A 195 -4.62 -20.70 2.57
CA ILE A 195 -4.24 -21.34 1.30
C ILE A 195 -3.85 -22.80 1.53
N LEU A 196 -3.09 -23.09 2.57
CA LEU A 196 -2.66 -24.46 2.91
C LEU A 196 -3.81 -25.38 3.32
N ARG A 197 -4.97 -24.84 3.72
CA ARG A 197 -6.18 -25.61 4.05
C ARG A 197 -7.05 -25.92 2.83
N ILE A 198 -6.69 -25.48 1.63
CA ILE A 198 -7.45 -25.77 0.42
C ILE A 198 -7.13 -27.21 -0.03
N ASP A 199 -8.13 -28.09 0.06
CA ASP A 199 -8.00 -29.49 -0.34
C ASP A 199 -8.32 -29.71 -1.82
N ASP A 200 -9.25 -28.91 -2.38
CA ASP A 200 -9.71 -29.07 -3.75
C ASP A 200 -10.04 -27.72 -4.41
N MET A 201 -9.79 -27.63 -5.70
CA MET A 201 -10.03 -26.43 -6.50
C MET A 201 -10.90 -26.76 -7.72
N ILE A 202 -12.13 -26.25 -7.73
CA ILE A 202 -13.05 -26.39 -8.85
C ILE A 202 -12.91 -25.20 -9.78
N ALA A 203 -12.36 -25.40 -10.96
CA ALA A 203 -12.32 -24.39 -12.00
C ALA A 203 -13.67 -24.33 -12.73
N ALA A 204 -14.44 -23.27 -12.53
CA ALA A 204 -15.63 -23.01 -13.34
C ALA A 204 -15.20 -22.59 -14.76
N ARG A 205 -15.60 -23.35 -15.78
CA ARG A 205 -15.50 -22.93 -17.19
C ARG A 205 -16.38 -21.68 -17.36
N ASN A 206 -15.81 -20.60 -17.86
CA ASN A 206 -16.56 -19.39 -18.17
C ASN A 206 -17.71 -19.76 -19.14
N ALA A 207 -18.94 -19.61 -18.67
CA ALA A 207 -20.14 -19.76 -19.49
C ALA A 207 -20.26 -18.70 -20.61
N LEU A 208 -19.33 -17.77 -20.68
CA LEU A 208 -19.28 -16.70 -21.69
C LEU A 208 -18.77 -17.17 -23.07
N ASN A 209 -18.23 -18.40 -23.20
CA ASN A 209 -17.86 -18.95 -24.50
C ASN A 209 -18.85 -19.95 -25.09
N SER A 210 -20.04 -20.08 -24.49
CA SER A 210 -21.09 -20.98 -25.01
C SER A 210 -22.20 -20.29 -25.80
N SER A 211 -22.02 -19.04 -26.19
CA SER A 211 -22.90 -18.36 -27.15
C SER A 211 -22.26 -18.35 -28.55
N GLY A 212 -21.80 -19.49 -29.01
CA GLY A 212 -21.73 -19.76 -30.43
C GLY A 212 -23.14 -20.12 -30.91
N PRO A 213 -23.59 -19.66 -32.07
CA PRO A 213 -24.91 -20.03 -32.57
C PRO A 213 -24.99 -21.54 -32.75
N ASP A 214 -25.96 -22.18 -32.11
CA ASP A 214 -26.39 -23.53 -32.37
C ASP A 214 -26.79 -23.66 -33.86
N GLU A 215 -25.92 -24.17 -34.70
CA GLU A 215 -26.31 -24.79 -35.93
C GLU A 215 -26.82 -26.22 -35.63
N SER A 216 -28.02 -26.29 -35.12
CA SER A 216 -28.78 -27.56 -35.17
C SER A 216 -29.76 -27.51 -36.34
N GLY A 217 -29.40 -28.18 -37.36
CA GLY A 217 -30.20 -28.98 -38.25
C GLY A 217 -31.53 -28.44 -38.77
N ASN A 218 -31.60 -28.24 -40.05
CA ASN A 218 -32.70 -28.89 -40.77
C ASN A 218 -32.31 -29.19 -42.24
N ASP A 219 -32.34 -30.47 -42.57
CA ASP A 219 -32.38 -30.96 -43.93
C ASP A 219 -33.52 -30.31 -44.70
N ALA A 220 -33.30 -29.88 -45.92
CA ALA A 220 -34.07 -30.24 -47.08
C ALA A 220 -33.60 -29.53 -48.36
N SER A 221 -33.14 -30.38 -49.25
CA SER A 221 -33.37 -30.35 -50.69
C SER A 221 -33.06 -29.10 -51.52
N GLY A 222 -32.07 -29.21 -52.37
CA GLY A 222 -32.37 -28.97 -53.79
C GLY A 222 -31.72 -27.74 -54.42
N MET A 223 -30.79 -28.10 -55.30
CA MET A 223 -30.40 -27.45 -56.56
C MET A 223 -29.12 -26.59 -56.61
N PRO A 224 -28.38 -26.79 -57.70
CA PRO A 224 -26.96 -26.43 -57.81
C PRO A 224 -26.70 -25.06 -58.49
N PRO A 225 -25.44 -24.75 -58.81
CA PRO A 225 -24.91 -23.40 -58.83
C PRO A 225 -24.88 -22.79 -60.26
N MET A 226 -24.91 -21.49 -60.28
CA MET A 226 -24.46 -20.72 -61.44
C MET A 226 -23.72 -19.51 -60.88
N GLY A 227 -22.47 -19.34 -61.06
CA GLY A 227 -21.74 -18.91 -62.25
C GLY A 227 -21.54 -17.41 -62.22
N GLY A 228 -20.29 -16.97 -62.26
CA GLY A 228 -19.98 -15.56 -62.65
C GLY A 228 -18.91 -14.89 -61.79
N MET A 229 -17.76 -15.09 -62.05
CA MET A 229 -16.53 -14.42 -62.52
C MET A 229 -16.43 -12.87 -62.30
N PRO A 230 -15.26 -12.29 -62.54
CA PRO A 230 -14.38 -11.62 -61.53
C PRO A 230 -14.08 -10.20 -61.96
N GLY A 231 -13.38 -9.52 -61.18
CA GLY A 231 -12.76 -8.25 -61.51
C GLY A 231 -12.67 -7.34 -60.29
N GLY A 232 -11.63 -6.77 -59.91
CA GLY A 232 -10.45 -6.36 -60.60
C GLY A 232 -9.84 -5.26 -59.74
N MET A 233 -8.58 -5.37 -59.58
CA MET A 233 -7.55 -4.33 -59.62
C MET A 233 -7.63 -3.11 -58.72
N GLY A 234 -6.56 -2.95 -58.07
CA GLY A 234 -5.80 -1.66 -57.98
C GLY A 234 -5.82 -1.09 -56.60
N GLY A 235 -4.79 -0.75 -55.98
CA GLY A 235 -3.43 -0.38 -56.27
C GLY A 235 -2.88 0.30 -55.06
N MET A 236 -1.76 -0.08 -54.72
CA MET A 236 -0.60 0.49 -54.01
C MET A 236 -0.54 2.01 -53.83
N PRO A 237 0.55 2.49 -53.22
CA PRO A 237 0.98 2.62 -51.80
C PRO A 237 1.44 4.06 -51.50
N PRO A 238 2.58 4.32 -50.81
CA PRO A 238 2.72 4.78 -49.45
C PRO A 238 3.27 6.22 -49.34
N MET A 239 3.90 6.49 -48.18
CA MET A 239 4.71 7.67 -47.80
C MET A 239 3.91 8.74 -47.02
N MET A 240 4.27 9.11 -45.94
CA MET A 240 5.49 9.51 -45.22
C MET A 240 5.26 9.41 -43.73
#